data_d7454e748a570c7c242bffe0572c919a
#
_entry.id   d7454e748a570c7c242bffe0572c919a
#
_cell.length_a   1.000
_cell.length_b   1.000
_cell.length_c   1.000
_cell.angle_alpha   90.00
_cell.angle_beta   90.00
_cell.angle_gamma   90.00
#
_symmetry.space_group_name_H-M   'P 1'
#
loop_
_entity.id
_entity.type
_entity.pdbx_description
1 polymer ?
#
loop_
_entity_poly.entity_id
_entity_poly.type
_entity_poly.pdbx_seq_one_letter_code
_entity_poly.pdbx_strand_id
1 'polypeptide(L)'
;MIVTVVRHGQTVANETNTIQGQSDTALNPLGIKQAHCVAKRLQGVAFAAVYSSDLSRAMDTARIIVPEQEPIPTPGLREWNLGAWQGMSAKEVRERFPGEWEAFLNDRPGLCVTGGETKSEVYERAAGFLRALPAKHAGQHVLVVSHCGLIRALLKEVMAVSGPWPRQPQVANASISRFVFDKGVWQLACWNDTAHLQGLESDRGNY
;
A
#
# COMPACT_ATOMS: atom_id res chain seq x y z
N MET A 1 -17.91 10.27 0.68
CA MET A 1 -16.46 10.49 0.55
C MET A 1 -15.87 9.42 -0.34
N ILE A 2 -14.87 9.77 -1.16
CA ILE A 2 -14.15 8.80 -2.00
C ILE A 2 -12.67 8.78 -1.56
N VAL A 3 -12.07 7.60 -1.45
CA VAL A 3 -10.64 7.42 -1.19
C VAL A 3 -10.04 6.63 -2.34
N THR A 4 -9.19 7.27 -3.16
CA THR A 4 -8.36 6.58 -4.14
C THR A 4 -7.06 6.21 -3.47
N VAL A 5 -6.73 4.91 -3.48
CA VAL A 5 -5.51 4.35 -2.87
C VAL A 5 -4.61 3.84 -3.98
N VAL A 6 -3.35 4.26 -3.95
CA VAL A 6 -2.33 3.87 -4.93
C VAL A 6 -1.16 3.22 -4.20
N ARG A 7 -0.72 2.05 -4.65
CA ARG A 7 0.56 1.50 -4.23
C ARG A 7 1.69 2.28 -4.93
N HIS A 8 2.77 2.59 -4.22
CA HIS A 8 3.96 3.21 -4.82
C HIS A 8 4.43 2.49 -6.09
N GLY A 9 5.09 3.22 -6.99
CA GLY A 9 5.73 2.66 -8.17
C GLY A 9 6.84 1.65 -7.84
N GLN A 10 7.31 0.91 -8.83
CA GLN A 10 8.36 -0.10 -8.65
C GLN A 10 9.66 0.53 -8.12
N THR A 11 10.34 -0.22 -7.23
CA THR A 11 11.69 0.06 -6.74
C THR A 11 12.67 -1.03 -7.21
N VAL A 12 13.98 -0.81 -7.09
CA VAL A 12 14.98 -1.86 -7.35
C VAL A 12 14.73 -3.09 -6.46
N ALA A 13 14.33 -2.88 -5.21
CA ALA A 13 14.03 -3.99 -4.31
C ALA A 13 12.80 -4.81 -4.75
N ASN A 14 11.80 -4.19 -5.41
CA ASN A 14 10.71 -4.94 -6.04
C ASN A 14 11.21 -5.77 -7.21
N GLU A 15 12.08 -5.21 -8.06
CA GLU A 15 12.66 -5.88 -9.22
C GLU A 15 13.51 -7.09 -8.81
N THR A 16 14.28 -6.95 -7.73
CA THR A 16 15.15 -8.02 -7.20
C THR A 16 14.44 -8.96 -6.21
N ASN A 17 13.14 -8.80 -5.98
CA ASN A 17 12.37 -9.56 -4.98
C ASN A 17 12.97 -9.49 -3.58
N THR A 18 13.50 -8.33 -3.20
CA THR A 18 14.05 -8.05 -1.87
C THR A 18 12.96 -7.43 -0.98
N ILE A 19 12.82 -7.95 0.22
CA ILE A 19 11.84 -7.47 1.21
C ILE A 19 12.28 -6.10 1.72
N GLN A 20 11.44 -5.09 1.53
CA GLN A 20 11.75 -3.70 1.87
C GLN A 20 11.30 -3.32 3.28
N GLY A 21 10.06 -3.68 3.65
CA GLY A 21 9.45 -3.17 4.86
C GLY A 21 9.51 -1.63 4.93
N GLN A 22 10.06 -1.09 6.01
CA GLN A 22 10.27 0.35 6.21
C GLN A 22 11.67 0.85 5.80
N SER A 23 12.51 0.01 5.22
CA SER A 23 13.75 0.49 4.58
C SER A 23 13.40 1.49 3.48
N ASP A 24 14.09 2.63 3.49
CA ASP A 24 13.82 3.69 2.52
C ASP A 24 14.58 3.41 1.22
N THR A 25 13.82 3.18 0.16
CA THR A 25 14.31 2.84 -1.17
C THR A 25 13.60 3.69 -2.22
N ALA A 26 14.36 4.25 -3.16
CA ALA A 26 13.82 5.10 -4.22
C ALA A 26 13.09 4.28 -5.30
N LEU A 27 12.26 4.97 -6.07
CA LEU A 27 11.67 4.43 -7.30
C LEU A 27 12.78 4.12 -8.32
N ASN A 28 12.62 3.00 -9.04
CA ASN A 28 13.44 2.76 -10.22
C ASN A 28 12.83 3.45 -11.47
N PRO A 29 13.51 3.46 -12.62
CA PRO A 29 13.00 4.11 -13.83
C PRO A 29 11.61 3.61 -14.28
N LEU A 30 11.32 2.33 -14.07
CA LEU A 30 9.98 1.78 -14.36
C LEU A 30 8.94 2.32 -13.39
N GLY A 31 9.26 2.40 -12.09
CA GLY A 31 8.35 2.97 -11.08
C GLY A 31 7.98 4.42 -11.35
N ILE A 32 8.94 5.23 -11.85
CA ILE A 32 8.66 6.61 -12.26
C ILE A 32 7.68 6.63 -13.45
N LYS A 33 7.90 5.78 -14.47
CA LYS A 33 6.96 5.65 -15.61
C LYS A 33 5.58 5.20 -15.16
N GLN A 34 5.51 4.23 -14.24
CA GLN A 34 4.25 3.77 -13.65
C GLN A 34 3.50 4.91 -12.94
N ALA A 35 4.20 5.73 -12.14
CA ALA A 35 3.61 6.88 -11.47
C ALA A 35 3.04 7.91 -12.47
N HIS A 36 3.71 8.18 -13.60
CA HIS A 36 3.19 9.03 -14.68
C HIS A 36 1.94 8.43 -15.34
N CYS A 37 1.86 7.11 -15.50
CA CYS A 37 0.64 6.46 -15.99
C CYS A 37 -0.53 6.64 -15.03
N VAL A 38 -0.29 6.54 -13.71
CA VAL A 38 -1.31 6.86 -12.69
C VAL A 38 -1.73 8.32 -12.78
N ALA A 39 -0.78 9.26 -12.92
CA ALA A 39 -1.08 10.69 -13.08
C ALA A 39 -2.02 10.93 -14.28
N LYS A 40 -1.71 10.32 -15.43
CA LYS A 40 -2.57 10.39 -16.63
C LYS A 40 -3.95 9.78 -16.38
N ARG A 41 -4.03 8.65 -15.68
CA ARG A 41 -5.30 7.94 -15.37
C ARG A 41 -6.19 8.74 -14.42
N LEU A 42 -5.59 9.54 -13.54
CA LEU A 42 -6.29 10.36 -12.55
C LEU A 42 -6.40 11.83 -12.97
N GLN A 43 -6.01 12.17 -14.20
CA GLN A 43 -6.11 13.52 -14.74
C GLN A 43 -7.54 14.06 -14.65
N GLY A 44 -7.69 15.30 -14.16
CA GLY A 44 -8.99 15.94 -13.98
C GLY A 44 -9.72 15.54 -12.69
N VAL A 45 -9.17 14.65 -11.88
CA VAL A 45 -9.71 14.35 -10.56
C VAL A 45 -9.19 15.39 -9.56
N ALA A 46 -10.09 16.18 -8.98
CA ALA A 46 -9.73 17.12 -7.91
C ALA A 46 -9.67 16.39 -6.56
N PHE A 47 -8.50 16.39 -5.92
CA PHE A 47 -8.30 15.84 -4.60
C PHE A 47 -8.31 16.95 -3.54
N ALA A 48 -9.16 16.80 -2.51
CA ALA A 48 -9.20 17.71 -1.38
C ALA A 48 -7.96 17.60 -0.48
N ALA A 49 -7.33 16.41 -0.47
CA ALA A 49 -6.07 16.15 0.21
C ALA A 49 -5.33 14.98 -0.46
N VAL A 50 -3.99 15.02 -0.41
CA VAL A 50 -3.11 13.95 -0.83
C VAL A 50 -2.32 13.48 0.40
N TYR A 51 -2.61 12.28 0.88
CA TYR A 51 -1.87 11.63 1.96
C TYR A 51 -0.88 10.64 1.40
N SER A 52 0.33 10.62 1.91
CA SER A 52 1.34 9.63 1.52
C SER A 52 2.05 9.06 2.73
N SER A 53 2.41 7.77 2.67
CA SER A 53 3.51 7.29 3.49
C SER A 53 4.71 8.23 3.32
N ASP A 54 5.42 8.53 4.39
CA ASP A 54 6.60 9.40 4.38
C ASP A 54 7.87 8.71 3.86
N LEU A 55 7.80 7.42 3.46
CA LEU A 55 8.89 6.74 2.76
C LEU A 55 9.02 7.28 1.33
N SER A 56 10.28 7.50 0.88
CA SER A 56 10.59 8.21 -0.37
C SER A 56 9.83 7.68 -1.58
N ARG A 57 9.79 6.36 -1.78
CA ARG A 57 9.06 5.72 -2.90
C ARG A 57 7.58 6.09 -2.97
N ALA A 58 6.92 6.28 -1.82
CA ALA A 58 5.52 6.67 -1.78
C ALA A 58 5.35 8.19 -1.99
N MET A 59 6.19 8.99 -1.33
CA MET A 59 6.20 10.44 -1.50
C MET A 59 6.46 10.84 -2.96
N ASP A 60 7.46 10.24 -3.60
CA ASP A 60 7.80 10.54 -4.99
C ASP A 60 6.69 10.09 -5.95
N THR A 61 6.07 8.93 -5.68
CA THR A 61 4.87 8.49 -6.43
C THR A 61 3.75 9.52 -6.30
N ALA A 62 3.46 10.01 -5.09
CA ALA A 62 2.40 10.98 -4.86
C ALA A 62 2.68 12.33 -5.54
N ARG A 63 3.92 12.85 -5.47
CA ARG A 63 4.35 14.09 -6.13
C ARG A 63 4.24 14.01 -7.65
N ILE A 64 4.53 12.84 -8.23
CA ILE A 64 4.37 12.64 -9.69
C ILE A 64 2.89 12.61 -10.06
N ILE A 65 2.02 12.02 -9.23
CA ILE A 65 0.58 11.92 -9.52
C ILE A 65 -0.11 13.28 -9.44
N VAL A 66 0.21 14.09 -8.43
CA VAL A 66 -0.43 15.40 -8.17
C VAL A 66 0.65 16.45 -7.93
N PRO A 67 1.35 16.93 -8.98
CA PRO A 67 2.51 17.81 -8.83
C PRO A 67 2.15 19.21 -8.28
N GLU A 68 0.89 19.62 -8.39
CA GLU A 68 0.38 20.90 -7.89
C GLU A 68 0.06 20.91 -6.39
N GLN A 69 0.11 19.76 -5.72
CA GLN A 69 -0.24 19.63 -4.30
C GLN A 69 0.81 18.78 -3.56
N GLU A 70 1.54 19.40 -2.61
CA GLU A 70 2.50 18.65 -1.80
C GLU A 70 1.78 17.62 -0.93
N PRO A 71 2.19 16.34 -0.98
CA PRO A 71 1.56 15.29 -0.19
C PRO A 71 1.80 15.49 1.31
N ILE A 72 0.80 15.18 2.11
CA ILE A 72 0.86 15.20 3.56
C ILE A 72 1.57 13.92 4.03
N PRO A 73 2.81 14.01 4.55
CA PRO A 73 3.55 12.84 5.02
C PRO A 73 2.84 12.24 6.23
N THR A 74 2.55 10.96 6.14
CA THR A 74 1.72 10.25 7.13
C THR A 74 2.40 8.95 7.53
N PRO A 75 3.16 8.92 8.66
CA PRO A 75 3.86 7.69 9.11
C PRO A 75 2.92 6.50 9.34
N GLY A 76 1.65 6.73 9.68
CA GLY A 76 0.63 5.70 9.78
C GLY A 76 0.34 4.96 8.47
N LEU A 77 0.82 5.48 7.32
CA LEU A 77 0.71 4.85 6.00
C LEU A 77 1.97 4.10 5.58
N ARG A 78 3.01 4.01 6.41
CA ARG A 78 4.21 3.20 6.12
C ARG A 78 3.86 1.75 5.89
N GLU A 79 4.72 1.06 5.15
CA GLU A 79 4.66 -0.40 5.02
C GLU A 79 4.81 -1.07 6.39
N TRP A 80 4.49 -2.35 6.48
CA TRP A 80 4.79 -3.18 7.62
C TRP A 80 6.28 -3.14 7.92
N ASN A 81 6.66 -2.82 9.16
CA ASN A 81 8.04 -2.97 9.61
C ASN A 81 8.36 -4.46 9.73
N LEU A 82 9.07 -4.97 8.76
CA LEU A 82 9.44 -6.39 8.67
C LEU A 82 10.80 -6.69 9.33
N GLY A 83 11.28 -5.80 10.20
CA GLY A 83 12.42 -6.04 11.09
C GLY A 83 13.59 -6.73 10.42
N ALA A 84 13.96 -7.91 10.98
CA ALA A 84 15.09 -8.71 10.49
C ALA A 84 14.95 -9.25 9.06
N TRP A 85 13.76 -9.21 8.47
CA TRP A 85 13.56 -9.65 7.09
C TRP A 85 13.95 -8.59 6.07
N GLN A 86 14.04 -7.33 6.47
CA GLN A 86 14.35 -6.22 5.56
C GLN A 86 15.75 -6.41 4.95
N GLY A 87 15.83 -6.28 3.64
CA GLY A 87 17.04 -6.53 2.86
C GLY A 87 17.26 -7.99 2.43
N MET A 88 16.43 -8.93 2.89
CA MET A 88 16.51 -10.34 2.50
C MET A 88 15.57 -10.66 1.33
N SER A 89 15.92 -11.71 0.58
CA SER A 89 14.99 -12.36 -0.35
C SER A 89 13.98 -13.24 0.41
N ALA A 90 12.84 -13.53 -0.20
CA ALA A 90 11.87 -14.48 0.36
C ALA A 90 12.48 -15.88 0.63
N LYS A 91 13.46 -16.29 -0.19
CA LYS A 91 14.19 -17.55 0.00
C LYS A 91 15.00 -17.54 1.30
N GLU A 92 15.78 -16.49 1.52
CA GLU A 92 16.58 -16.33 2.74
C GLU A 92 15.72 -16.26 4.00
N VAL A 93 14.58 -15.54 3.94
CA VAL A 93 13.64 -15.48 5.07
C VAL A 93 13.08 -16.87 5.38
N ARG A 94 12.65 -17.62 4.37
CA ARG A 94 12.14 -18.98 4.56
C ARG A 94 13.18 -19.93 5.17
N GLU A 95 14.44 -19.78 4.81
CA GLU A 95 15.54 -20.59 5.34
C GLU A 95 15.90 -20.20 6.78
N ARG A 96 15.92 -18.89 7.10
CA ARG A 96 16.36 -18.38 8.39
C ARG A 96 15.24 -18.26 9.44
N PHE A 97 14.00 -18.04 9.00
CA PHE A 97 12.83 -17.79 9.85
C PHE A 97 11.63 -18.65 9.42
N PRO A 98 11.77 -19.99 9.31
CA PRO A 98 10.72 -20.84 8.72
C PRO A 98 9.37 -20.75 9.44
N GLY A 99 9.36 -20.64 10.78
CA GLY A 99 8.14 -20.50 11.57
C GLY A 99 7.41 -19.17 11.37
N GLU A 100 8.15 -18.07 11.30
CA GLU A 100 7.59 -16.75 11.00
C GLU A 100 7.09 -16.70 9.56
N TRP A 101 7.83 -17.28 8.61
CA TRP A 101 7.43 -17.36 7.21
C TRP A 101 6.12 -18.13 7.02
N GLU A 102 5.97 -19.27 7.68
CA GLU A 102 4.72 -20.04 7.66
C GLU A 102 3.56 -19.23 8.24
N ALA A 103 3.78 -18.57 9.38
CA ALA A 103 2.77 -17.71 9.99
C ALA A 103 2.36 -16.53 9.09
N PHE A 104 3.32 -15.96 8.33
CA PHE A 104 3.07 -14.91 7.34
C PHE A 104 2.20 -15.41 6.18
N LEU A 105 2.51 -16.56 5.61
CA LEU A 105 1.74 -17.17 4.52
C LEU A 105 0.30 -17.48 4.93
N ASN A 106 0.12 -17.93 6.17
CA ASN A 106 -1.19 -18.29 6.73
C ASN A 106 -1.95 -17.09 7.33
N ASP A 107 -1.46 -15.87 7.12
CA ASP A 107 -2.09 -14.64 7.64
C ASP A 107 -2.39 -14.70 9.15
N ARG A 108 -1.53 -15.33 9.96
CA ARG A 108 -1.77 -15.50 11.41
C ARG A 108 -1.80 -14.15 12.12
N PRO A 109 -2.87 -13.81 12.86
CA PRO A 109 -3.00 -12.50 13.53
C PRO A 109 -1.89 -12.19 14.53
N GLY A 110 -1.39 -13.21 15.24
CA GLY A 110 -0.33 -13.06 16.24
C GLY A 110 1.10 -13.01 15.66
N LEU A 111 1.25 -12.99 14.34
CA LEU A 111 2.58 -12.89 13.75
C LEU A 111 3.26 -11.59 14.16
N CYS A 112 4.43 -11.73 14.78
CA CYS A 112 5.40 -10.68 15.02
C CYS A 112 6.69 -11.08 14.32
N VAL A 113 7.10 -10.29 13.33
CA VAL A 113 8.42 -10.49 12.70
C VAL A 113 9.49 -10.03 13.66
N THR A 114 10.55 -10.81 13.81
CA THR A 114 11.68 -10.50 14.71
C THR A 114 12.19 -9.07 14.48
N GLY A 115 12.08 -8.21 15.51
CA GLY A 115 12.51 -6.80 15.46
C GLY A 115 11.60 -5.89 14.63
N GLY A 116 10.42 -6.36 14.24
CA GLY A 116 9.43 -5.60 13.46
C GLY A 116 8.13 -5.34 14.22
N GLU A 117 7.11 -4.93 13.49
CA GLU A 117 5.74 -4.75 13.99
C GLU A 117 5.00 -6.09 14.03
N THR A 118 4.06 -6.21 14.94
CA THR A 118 3.03 -7.24 14.86
C THR A 118 2.05 -6.92 13.74
N LYS A 119 1.39 -7.93 13.21
CA LYS A 119 0.35 -7.76 12.21
C LYS A 119 -0.83 -6.94 12.73
N SER A 120 -1.16 -7.09 14.01
CA SER A 120 -2.23 -6.32 14.66
C SER A 120 -1.90 -4.83 14.70
N GLU A 121 -0.65 -4.44 15.00
CA GLU A 121 -0.23 -3.03 14.98
C GLU A 121 -0.39 -2.42 13.61
N VAL A 122 -0.03 -3.13 12.53
CA VAL A 122 -0.25 -2.67 11.15
C VAL A 122 -1.73 -2.45 10.87
N TYR A 123 -2.59 -3.39 11.29
CA TYR A 123 -4.03 -3.26 11.08
C TYR A 123 -4.61 -2.08 11.86
N GLU A 124 -4.25 -1.91 13.13
CA GLU A 124 -4.79 -0.82 13.94
C GLU A 124 -4.40 0.56 13.41
N ARG A 125 -3.15 0.76 12.95
CA ARG A 125 -2.75 2.05 12.35
C ARG A 125 -3.44 2.30 11.01
N ALA A 126 -3.64 1.27 10.18
CA ALA A 126 -4.37 1.39 8.93
C ALA A 126 -5.85 1.72 9.17
N ALA A 127 -6.50 0.98 10.08
CA ALA A 127 -7.89 1.19 10.46
C ALA A 127 -8.10 2.57 11.12
N GLY A 128 -7.21 2.97 12.03
CA GLY A 128 -7.25 4.27 12.68
C GLY A 128 -7.16 5.43 11.69
N PHE A 129 -6.26 5.32 10.69
CA PHE A 129 -6.19 6.30 9.60
C PHE A 129 -7.51 6.36 8.82
N LEU A 130 -8.03 5.21 8.38
CA LEU A 130 -9.23 5.16 7.56
C LEU A 130 -10.47 5.69 8.30
N ARG A 131 -10.65 5.31 9.57
CA ARG A 131 -11.77 5.74 10.42
C ARG A 131 -11.77 7.25 10.69
N ALA A 132 -10.60 7.89 10.67
CA ALA A 132 -10.48 9.33 10.89
C ALA A 132 -10.83 10.19 9.66
N LEU A 133 -10.81 9.61 8.45
CA LEU A 133 -11.00 10.35 7.21
C LEU A 133 -12.41 10.96 7.06
N PRO A 134 -13.53 10.26 7.37
CA PRO A 134 -14.87 10.79 7.15
C PRO A 134 -15.16 12.08 7.93
N ALA A 135 -14.61 12.22 9.13
CA ALA A 135 -14.78 13.44 9.94
C ALA A 135 -14.05 14.66 9.34
N LYS A 136 -12.96 14.41 8.58
CA LYS A 136 -12.13 15.47 7.99
C LYS A 136 -12.53 15.81 6.56
N HIS A 137 -13.08 14.85 5.82
CA HIS A 137 -13.26 14.91 4.38
C HIS A 137 -14.66 14.46 3.93
N ALA A 138 -15.71 14.82 4.70
CA ALA A 138 -17.10 14.49 4.35
C ALA A 138 -17.44 14.95 2.92
N GLY A 139 -17.93 14.04 2.09
CA GLY A 139 -18.30 14.32 0.70
C GLY A 139 -17.15 14.56 -0.27
N GLN A 140 -15.91 14.60 0.18
CA GLN A 140 -14.72 14.91 -0.62
C GLN A 140 -14.07 13.67 -1.23
N HIS A 141 -13.11 13.91 -2.13
CA HIS A 141 -12.24 12.90 -2.71
C HIS A 141 -10.81 13.11 -2.21
N VAL A 142 -10.19 12.08 -1.66
CA VAL A 142 -8.80 12.10 -1.21
C VAL A 142 -7.96 11.06 -1.92
N LEU A 143 -6.68 11.37 -2.13
CA LEU A 143 -5.67 10.42 -2.62
C LEU A 143 -4.84 9.91 -1.43
N VAL A 144 -4.56 8.62 -1.44
CA VAL A 144 -3.68 7.95 -0.47
C VAL A 144 -2.63 7.16 -1.23
N VAL A 145 -1.34 7.42 -0.99
CA VAL A 145 -0.25 6.64 -1.57
C VAL A 145 0.46 5.85 -0.47
N SER A 146 0.52 4.53 -0.65
CA SER A 146 1.01 3.63 0.38
C SER A 146 1.63 2.36 -0.23
N HIS A 147 1.63 1.27 0.53
CA HIS A 147 2.37 0.04 0.29
C HIS A 147 1.46 -1.18 0.33
N CYS A 148 1.97 -2.32 -0.16
CA CYS A 148 1.22 -3.55 -0.34
C CYS A 148 0.57 -4.05 0.97
N GLY A 149 1.34 -4.18 2.04
CA GLY A 149 0.85 -4.71 3.32
C GLY A 149 -0.17 -3.79 3.96
N LEU A 150 0.09 -2.47 3.97
CA LEU A 150 -0.86 -1.51 4.52
C LEU A 150 -2.15 -1.41 3.69
N ILE A 151 -2.07 -1.42 2.37
CA ILE A 151 -3.26 -1.37 1.50
C ILE A 151 -4.16 -2.61 1.73
N ARG A 152 -3.57 -3.79 1.96
CA ARG A 152 -4.32 -4.99 2.38
C ARG A 152 -4.98 -4.80 3.75
N ALA A 153 -4.32 -4.13 4.68
CA ALA A 153 -4.89 -3.82 5.99
C ALA A 153 -6.07 -2.83 5.87
N LEU A 154 -5.97 -1.79 5.02
CA LEU A 154 -7.09 -0.90 4.69
C LEU A 154 -8.27 -1.68 4.09
N LEU A 155 -8.00 -2.63 3.19
CA LEU A 155 -9.06 -3.47 2.61
C LEU A 155 -9.78 -4.31 3.67
N LYS A 156 -9.05 -4.87 4.65
CA LYS A 156 -9.69 -5.60 5.77
C LYS A 156 -10.68 -4.74 6.54
N GLU A 157 -10.32 -3.50 6.82
CA GLU A 157 -11.22 -2.55 7.49
C GLU A 157 -12.45 -2.26 6.62
N VAL A 158 -12.26 -1.95 5.33
CA VAL A 158 -13.36 -1.67 4.39
C VAL A 158 -14.33 -2.84 4.27
N MET A 159 -13.82 -4.06 4.24
CA MET A 159 -14.62 -5.29 4.06
C MET A 159 -15.11 -5.90 5.38
N ALA A 160 -14.78 -5.28 6.53
CA ALA A 160 -15.07 -5.79 7.87
C ALA A 160 -14.60 -7.25 8.09
N VAL A 161 -13.43 -7.60 7.54
CA VAL A 161 -12.86 -8.95 7.66
C VAL A 161 -12.08 -9.07 8.96
N SER A 162 -12.56 -9.88 9.89
CA SER A 162 -11.94 -10.09 11.21
C SER A 162 -10.95 -11.26 11.27
N GLY A 163 -11.00 -12.18 10.31
CA GLY A 163 -10.16 -13.39 10.27
C GLY A 163 -8.96 -13.27 9.32
N PRO A 164 -8.13 -14.33 9.24
CA PRO A 164 -7.05 -14.41 8.26
C PRO A 164 -7.62 -14.48 6.84
N TRP A 165 -6.86 -13.94 5.87
CA TRP A 165 -7.18 -14.15 4.47
C TRP A 165 -6.81 -15.58 4.06
N PRO A 166 -7.71 -16.34 3.40
CA PRO A 166 -7.35 -17.65 2.83
C PRO A 166 -6.22 -17.55 1.80
N ARG A 167 -6.22 -16.44 1.06
CA ARG A 167 -5.14 -15.99 0.18
C ARG A 167 -5.10 -14.47 0.21
N GLN A 168 -3.91 -13.92 0.34
CA GLN A 168 -3.77 -12.45 0.38
C GLN A 168 -4.11 -11.84 -0.98
N PRO A 169 -4.98 -10.81 -1.03
CA PRO A 169 -5.30 -10.11 -2.28
C PRO A 169 -4.06 -9.50 -2.93
N GLN A 170 -3.96 -9.58 -4.24
CA GLN A 170 -2.87 -8.93 -4.97
C GLN A 170 -2.99 -7.40 -4.91
N VAL A 171 -1.84 -6.73 -4.83
CA VAL A 171 -1.69 -5.27 -4.91
C VAL A 171 -0.43 -5.01 -5.75
N ALA A 172 -0.59 -4.76 -7.03
CA ALA A 172 0.53 -4.49 -7.95
C ALA A 172 1.14 -3.09 -7.71
N ASN A 173 2.41 -2.88 -8.07
CA ASN A 173 3.00 -1.54 -8.05
C ASN A 173 2.19 -0.59 -8.92
N ALA A 174 1.99 0.64 -8.45
CA ALA A 174 1.18 1.68 -9.09
C ALA A 174 -0.28 1.25 -9.40
N SER A 175 -0.80 0.17 -8.79
CA SER A 175 -2.21 -0.18 -8.90
C SER A 175 -3.09 0.83 -8.18
N ILE A 176 -4.31 1.00 -8.69
CA ILE A 176 -5.33 1.88 -8.13
C ILE A 176 -6.42 1.04 -7.48
N SER A 177 -6.74 1.33 -6.22
CA SER A 177 -7.91 0.84 -5.53
C SER A 177 -8.79 2.02 -5.13
N ARG A 178 -10.11 1.82 -4.99
CA ARG A 178 -11.03 2.88 -4.59
C ARG A 178 -12.00 2.39 -3.54
N PHE A 179 -12.08 3.14 -2.45
CA PHE A 179 -13.04 2.93 -1.38
C PHE A 179 -14.02 4.11 -1.34
N VAL A 180 -15.27 3.82 -1.02
CA VAL A 180 -16.33 4.82 -0.88
C VAL A 180 -16.90 4.72 0.53
N PHE A 181 -17.01 5.85 1.21
CA PHE A 181 -17.73 5.95 2.48
C PHE A 181 -19.04 6.68 2.25
N ASP A 182 -20.14 5.96 2.46
CA ASP A 182 -21.49 6.50 2.34
C ASP A 182 -22.36 5.99 3.46
N LYS A 183 -23.18 6.88 4.05
CA LYS A 183 -24.14 6.57 5.13
C LYS A 183 -23.54 5.75 6.28
N GLY A 184 -22.32 6.07 6.67
CA GLY A 184 -21.63 5.40 7.77
C GLY A 184 -20.95 4.07 7.42
N VAL A 185 -20.98 3.64 6.18
CA VAL A 185 -20.46 2.35 5.73
C VAL A 185 -19.39 2.52 4.67
N TRP A 186 -18.29 1.77 4.79
CA TRP A 186 -17.27 1.63 3.77
C TRP A 186 -17.68 0.63 2.69
N GLN A 187 -17.34 0.92 1.44
CA GLN A 187 -17.60 0.07 0.29
C GLN A 187 -16.34 -0.04 -0.58
N LEU A 188 -16.08 -1.22 -1.11
CA LEU A 188 -15.05 -1.43 -2.13
C LEU A 188 -15.64 -1.14 -3.51
N ALA A 189 -15.18 -0.08 -4.17
CA ALA A 189 -15.62 0.30 -5.51
C ALA A 189 -14.68 -0.21 -6.61
N CYS A 190 -13.37 -0.34 -6.31
CA CYS A 190 -12.37 -0.86 -7.26
C CYS A 190 -11.21 -1.46 -6.47
N TRP A 191 -10.64 -2.56 -6.97
CA TRP A 191 -9.49 -3.19 -6.38
C TRP A 191 -8.42 -3.51 -7.41
N ASN A 192 -7.19 -3.08 -7.13
CA ASN A 192 -5.98 -3.43 -7.87
C ASN A 192 -6.10 -3.19 -9.40
N ASP A 193 -6.72 -2.08 -9.80
CA ASP A 193 -6.80 -1.69 -11.22
C ASP A 193 -5.42 -1.32 -11.75
N THR A 194 -4.98 -2.01 -12.79
CA THR A 194 -3.70 -1.82 -13.49
C THR A 194 -3.89 -1.53 -14.98
N ALA A 195 -5.12 -1.24 -15.43
CA ALA A 195 -5.41 -1.03 -16.85
C ALA A 195 -4.58 0.08 -17.49
N HIS A 196 -4.21 1.10 -16.70
CA HIS A 196 -3.36 2.22 -17.15
C HIS A 196 -1.88 1.84 -17.33
N LEU A 197 -1.46 0.65 -16.89
CA LEU A 197 -0.10 0.12 -17.03
C LEU A 197 0.08 -0.80 -18.23
N GLN A 198 -0.97 -0.99 -19.05
CA GLN A 198 -0.87 -1.81 -20.26
C GLN A 198 0.21 -1.27 -21.18
N GLY A 199 1.12 -2.17 -21.64
CA GLY A 199 2.26 -1.83 -22.50
C GLY A 199 3.52 -1.38 -21.73
N LEU A 200 3.47 -1.22 -20.39
CA LEU A 200 4.66 -1.23 -19.57
C LEU A 200 4.98 -2.69 -19.18
N GLU A 201 6.26 -3.04 -19.13
CA GLU A 201 6.67 -4.32 -18.54
C GLU A 201 6.17 -4.35 -17.09
N SER A 202 5.15 -5.16 -16.86
CA SER A 202 4.57 -5.30 -15.53
C SER A 202 5.38 -6.32 -14.76
N ASP A 203 6.01 -5.88 -13.70
CA ASP A 203 6.47 -6.81 -12.68
C ASP A 203 5.23 -7.52 -12.10
N ARG A 204 5.12 -8.82 -12.34
CA ARG A 204 4.18 -9.66 -11.61
C ARG A 204 4.75 -9.81 -10.21
N GLY A 205 4.47 -8.84 -9.36
CA GLY A 205 4.84 -8.90 -7.95
C GLY A 205 4.28 -10.18 -7.33
N ASN A 206 5.09 -11.21 -7.34
CA ASN A 206 4.84 -12.47 -6.67
C ASN A 206 5.29 -12.33 -5.21
N TYR A 207 4.35 -12.18 -4.31
CA TYR A 207 4.47 -12.62 -2.91
C TYR A 207 3.27 -13.48 -2.57
#